data_6b70246a136e3ca1b1f916117ae85205
#
_entry.id   6b70246a136e3ca1b1f916117ae85205
#
_cell.length_a   1.000
_cell.length_b   1.000
_cell.length_c   1.000
_cell.angle_alpha   90.00
_cell.angle_beta   90.00
_cell.angle_gamma   90.00
#
_symmetry.space_group_name_H-M   'P 1'
#
loop_
_entity.id
_entity.type
_entity.pdbx_description
1 polymer ?
#
loop_
_entity_poly.entity_id
_entity_poly.type
_entity_poly.pdbx_seq_one_letter_code
_entity_poly.pdbx_strand_id
1 'polypeptide(L)'
;YQDHNKAHNYGWGALNFDLGKNEVQSFLISSIKFWIDFYHLDGIRVDAVSNMLYLDYDDAPWTPNKDGGNLNYEGYYFLQRLNDVIKLVHPDVMMIAEESSSATQITDTKDSDGLGFDYKWNMGWMNDILRFYEEDPIYRKYDFNLVTFSFMYVFKENYLLPFSHDEVVHGKKSMMHKMWGDRYNQFAGLRNLYTYQICHPGKKLLFMGSEYGQFLEWKSEEQLEWSNLEDPMNAKMKYFTSQLNQFYKDHRCLWEIDTSYDGIEIIDADNQDQSVLSFIRKGKKDDMLVCVFNMAPVERKDFTIGLPVAGIYEEVWNTELEEWGGVWKEHNQTVQTQEGLWKDYEQTLTFTLPAM
;
A
#
# COMPACT_ATOMS: atom_id res chain seq x y z
N TYR A 1 -17.07 1.28 29.80
CA TYR A 1 -18.52 1.11 29.56
C TYR A 1 -19.17 0.39 30.74
N GLN A 2 -20.44 0.71 31.04
CA GLN A 2 -21.23 -0.02 32.02
C GLN A 2 -21.82 -1.32 31.44
N ASP A 3 -22.12 -1.31 30.15
CA ASP A 3 -22.56 -2.49 29.44
C ASP A 3 -21.37 -3.45 29.25
N HIS A 4 -21.56 -4.71 29.70
CA HIS A 4 -20.52 -5.72 29.68
C HIS A 4 -20.06 -6.06 28.26
N ASN A 5 -20.99 -6.13 27.30
CA ASN A 5 -20.65 -6.44 25.90
C ASN A 5 -19.85 -5.33 25.26
N LYS A 6 -20.14 -4.06 25.57
CA LYS A 6 -19.34 -2.92 25.10
C LYS A 6 -17.98 -2.81 25.79
N ALA A 7 -17.91 -3.25 27.07
CA ALA A 7 -16.68 -3.14 27.86
C ALA A 7 -15.62 -4.17 27.48
N HIS A 8 -16.02 -5.34 26.97
CA HIS A 8 -15.10 -6.43 26.64
C HIS A 8 -14.77 -6.43 25.13
N ASN A 9 -13.49 -6.57 24.85
CA ASN A 9 -13.02 -6.95 23.53
C ASN A 9 -12.85 -8.48 23.52
N TYR A 10 -13.72 -9.15 22.82
CA TYR A 10 -13.80 -10.62 22.83
C TYR A 10 -12.67 -11.26 22.04
N GLY A 11 -12.25 -10.66 20.93
CA GLY A 11 -11.18 -11.19 20.09
C GLY A 11 -9.80 -11.11 20.74
N TRP A 12 -9.52 -10.03 21.48
CA TRP A 12 -8.21 -9.82 22.12
C TRP A 12 -8.16 -10.11 23.60
N GLY A 13 -9.32 -10.45 24.23
CA GLY A 13 -9.39 -10.71 25.65
C GLY A 13 -9.05 -9.50 26.53
N ALA A 14 -9.34 -8.29 26.04
CA ALA A 14 -9.01 -7.03 26.68
C ALA A 14 -10.27 -6.25 27.07
N LEU A 15 -10.10 -5.06 27.65
CA LEU A 15 -11.18 -4.14 27.98
C LEU A 15 -11.12 -2.91 27.07
N ASN A 16 -12.28 -2.52 26.53
CA ASN A 16 -12.45 -1.31 25.76
C ASN A 16 -12.58 -0.09 26.69
N PHE A 17 -11.93 1.00 26.33
CA PHE A 17 -12.16 2.28 26.96
C PHE A 17 -13.59 2.76 26.73
N ASP A 18 -14.19 3.39 27.75
CA ASP A 18 -15.48 4.09 27.59
C ASP A 18 -15.25 5.44 26.88
N LEU A 19 -15.29 5.41 25.54
CA LEU A 19 -15.01 6.56 24.69
C LEU A 19 -16.07 7.67 24.81
N GLY A 20 -17.19 7.42 25.49
CA GLY A 20 -18.20 8.43 25.80
C GLY A 20 -17.83 9.33 26.98
N LYS A 21 -16.82 8.97 27.79
CA LYS A 21 -16.41 9.73 28.98
C LYS A 21 -15.37 10.78 28.64
N ASN A 22 -15.62 12.01 29.09
CA ASN A 22 -14.71 13.15 28.85
C ASN A 22 -13.31 12.90 29.43
N GLU A 23 -13.22 12.25 30.58
CA GLU A 23 -11.96 11.95 31.25
C GLU A 23 -11.12 10.95 30.43
N VAL A 24 -11.77 9.94 29.84
CA VAL A 24 -11.11 8.96 28.95
C VAL A 24 -10.65 9.66 27.67
N GLN A 25 -11.50 10.44 27.04
CA GLN A 25 -11.14 11.23 25.86
C GLN A 25 -9.96 12.17 26.17
N SER A 26 -9.99 12.89 27.28
CA SER A 26 -8.91 13.77 27.72
C SER A 26 -7.61 13.00 27.91
N PHE A 27 -7.64 11.84 28.54
CA PHE A 27 -6.48 10.98 28.74
C PHE A 27 -5.86 10.56 27.40
N LEU A 28 -6.67 10.01 26.47
CA LEU A 28 -6.19 9.49 25.20
C LEU A 28 -5.64 10.61 24.29
N ILE A 29 -6.34 11.76 24.19
CA ILE A 29 -5.88 12.92 23.41
C ILE A 29 -4.59 13.50 24.02
N SER A 30 -4.51 13.59 25.36
CA SER A 30 -3.29 14.07 26.03
C SER A 30 -2.10 13.14 25.83
N SER A 31 -2.34 11.82 25.78
CA SER A 31 -1.29 10.85 25.47
C SER A 31 -0.71 11.08 24.08
N ILE A 32 -1.55 11.25 23.05
CA ILE A 32 -1.10 11.55 21.69
C ILE A 32 -0.33 12.87 21.65
N LYS A 33 -0.90 13.92 22.27
CA LYS A 33 -0.26 15.24 22.34
C LYS A 33 1.11 15.15 23.02
N PHE A 34 1.25 14.35 24.09
CA PHE A 34 2.53 14.15 24.77
C PHE A 34 3.60 13.59 23.83
N TRP A 35 3.28 12.59 23.02
CA TRP A 35 4.22 12.03 22.07
C TRP A 35 4.64 13.03 20.99
N ILE A 36 3.73 13.85 20.52
CA ILE A 36 4.01 14.90 19.54
C ILE A 36 4.88 15.99 20.17
N ASP A 37 4.50 16.53 21.33
CA ASP A 37 5.19 17.64 21.96
C ASP A 37 6.59 17.30 22.47
N PHE A 38 6.73 16.12 23.09
CA PHE A 38 8.00 15.72 23.72
C PHE A 38 8.96 14.98 22.80
N TYR A 39 8.42 14.17 21.90
CA TYR A 39 9.22 13.32 21.02
C TYR A 39 9.21 13.78 19.58
N HIS A 40 8.50 14.86 19.29
CA HIS A 40 8.43 15.50 17.96
C HIS A 40 8.03 14.51 16.85
N LEU A 41 7.00 13.70 17.12
CA LEU A 41 6.47 12.79 16.12
C LEU A 41 5.74 13.55 15.01
N ASP A 42 5.97 13.19 13.76
CA ASP A 42 5.36 13.81 12.58
C ASP A 42 4.01 13.17 12.21
N GLY A 43 3.64 12.07 12.85
CA GLY A 43 2.36 11.40 12.63
C GLY A 43 2.04 10.36 13.67
N ILE A 44 0.76 10.02 13.76
CA ILE A 44 0.21 9.01 14.68
C ILE A 44 -0.66 8.05 13.89
N ARG A 45 -0.38 6.75 14.03
CA ARG A 45 -1.29 5.70 13.58
C ARG A 45 -2.20 5.30 14.73
N VAL A 46 -3.50 5.37 14.52
CA VAL A 46 -4.51 4.86 15.45
C VAL A 46 -4.82 3.41 15.07
N ASP A 47 -4.55 2.52 16.01
CA ASP A 47 -4.74 1.08 15.87
C ASP A 47 -6.22 0.70 15.97
N ALA A 48 -6.64 -0.31 15.21
CA ALA A 48 -7.96 -0.94 15.31
C ALA A 48 -9.15 0.03 15.34
N VAL A 49 -9.17 0.99 14.42
CA VAL A 49 -10.26 1.97 14.32
C VAL A 49 -11.61 1.28 14.13
N SER A 50 -11.67 0.17 13.40
CA SER A 50 -12.90 -0.64 13.25
C SER A 50 -13.48 -1.09 14.58
N ASN A 51 -12.64 -1.47 15.55
CA ASN A 51 -13.09 -1.85 16.89
C ASN A 51 -13.69 -0.67 17.68
N MET A 52 -13.26 0.55 17.39
CA MET A 52 -13.86 1.75 18.00
C MET A 52 -15.17 2.14 17.33
N LEU A 53 -15.31 1.85 16.02
CA LEU A 53 -16.47 2.23 15.21
C LEU A 53 -17.65 1.27 15.34
N TYR A 54 -17.41 -0.03 15.55
CA TYR A 54 -18.45 -1.04 15.50
C TYR A 54 -18.59 -1.81 16.81
N LEU A 55 -19.84 -1.91 17.31
CA LEU A 55 -20.17 -2.56 18.57
C LEU A 55 -20.11 -4.10 18.49
N ASP A 56 -20.18 -4.65 17.30
CA ASP A 56 -20.14 -6.08 16.98
C ASP A 56 -18.87 -6.51 16.26
N TYR A 57 -17.80 -5.71 16.35
CA TYR A 57 -16.51 -6.04 15.74
C TYR A 57 -15.85 -7.20 16.47
N ASP A 58 -15.18 -8.09 15.71
CA ASP A 58 -14.34 -9.18 16.19
C ASP A 58 -15.07 -10.14 17.17
N ASP A 59 -16.15 -10.76 16.67
CA ASP A 59 -16.99 -11.71 17.40
C ASP A 59 -17.68 -11.16 18.68
N ALA A 60 -17.72 -9.85 18.85
CA ALA A 60 -18.48 -9.25 19.95
C ALA A 60 -19.99 -9.57 19.82
N PRO A 61 -20.67 -9.87 20.95
CA PRO A 61 -22.11 -10.11 20.93
C PRO A 61 -22.87 -8.90 20.38
N TRP A 62 -23.89 -9.16 19.57
CA TRP A 62 -24.75 -8.11 19.05
C TRP A 62 -25.29 -7.22 20.18
N THR A 63 -24.87 -5.97 20.18
CA THR A 63 -25.27 -4.94 21.12
C THR A 63 -25.65 -3.69 20.32
N PRO A 64 -26.94 -3.46 20.03
CA PRO A 64 -27.35 -2.34 19.18
C PRO A 64 -27.12 -1.00 19.87
N ASN A 65 -26.83 0.02 19.07
CA ASN A 65 -26.85 1.41 19.50
C ASN A 65 -28.31 1.88 19.72
N LYS A 66 -28.50 3.15 20.11
CA LYS A 66 -29.82 3.75 20.39
C LYS A 66 -30.79 3.72 19.19
N ASP A 67 -30.28 3.61 17.97
CA ASP A 67 -31.04 3.60 16.73
C ASP A 67 -31.17 2.18 16.14
N GLY A 68 -30.72 1.16 16.88
CA GLY A 68 -30.82 -0.25 16.51
C GLY A 68 -29.74 -0.76 15.57
N GLY A 69 -28.72 0.05 15.25
CA GLY A 69 -27.57 -0.32 14.42
C GLY A 69 -26.35 -0.73 15.23
N ASN A 70 -25.25 -1.05 14.55
CA ASN A 70 -23.98 -1.48 15.15
C ASN A 70 -22.94 -0.36 15.30
N LEU A 71 -23.19 0.85 14.79
CA LEU A 71 -22.25 1.96 14.91
C LEU A 71 -22.11 2.40 16.38
N ASN A 72 -20.88 2.46 16.85
CA ASN A 72 -20.54 3.00 18.17
C ASN A 72 -20.41 4.53 18.08
N TYR A 73 -21.47 5.25 18.41
CA TYR A 73 -21.48 6.70 18.34
C TYR A 73 -20.44 7.35 19.24
N GLU A 74 -20.18 6.77 20.42
CA GLU A 74 -19.17 7.29 21.35
C GLU A 74 -17.76 7.21 20.73
N GLY A 75 -17.44 6.09 20.05
CA GLY A 75 -16.20 5.92 19.32
C GLY A 75 -16.09 6.87 18.12
N TYR A 76 -17.16 6.96 17.34
CA TYR A 76 -17.22 7.83 16.18
C TYR A 76 -16.95 9.31 16.54
N TYR A 77 -17.66 9.85 17.53
CA TYR A 77 -17.48 11.22 17.96
C TYR A 77 -16.13 11.47 18.68
N PHE A 78 -15.60 10.46 19.35
CA PHE A 78 -14.26 10.52 19.93
C PHE A 78 -13.20 10.68 18.83
N LEU A 79 -13.25 9.89 17.76
CA LEU A 79 -12.28 9.93 16.65
C LEU A 79 -12.35 11.28 15.90
N GLN A 80 -13.56 11.79 15.64
CA GLN A 80 -13.71 13.13 15.09
C GLN A 80 -13.06 14.20 16.00
N ARG A 81 -13.36 14.15 17.30
CA ARG A 81 -12.80 15.09 18.26
C ARG A 81 -11.29 14.99 18.37
N LEU A 82 -10.75 13.77 18.36
CA LEU A 82 -9.31 13.52 18.37
C LEU A 82 -8.63 14.24 17.19
N ASN A 83 -9.10 14.00 15.99
CA ASN A 83 -8.53 14.59 14.77
C ASN A 83 -8.68 16.11 14.76
N ASP A 84 -9.85 16.63 15.13
CA ASP A 84 -10.09 18.10 15.26
C ASP A 84 -9.09 18.75 16.21
N VAL A 85 -8.89 18.17 17.40
CA VAL A 85 -7.98 18.73 18.42
C VAL A 85 -6.53 18.68 17.95
N ILE A 86 -6.08 17.55 17.38
CA ILE A 86 -4.70 17.45 16.90
C ILE A 86 -4.46 18.42 15.74
N LYS A 87 -5.34 18.48 14.76
CA LYS A 87 -5.22 19.44 13.65
C LYS A 87 -5.24 20.90 14.08
N LEU A 88 -5.98 21.23 15.15
CA LEU A 88 -6.01 22.58 15.69
C LEU A 88 -4.67 23.01 16.32
N VAL A 89 -4.00 22.08 17.03
CA VAL A 89 -2.77 22.40 17.78
C VAL A 89 -1.48 22.01 17.05
N HIS A 90 -1.56 21.04 16.14
CA HIS A 90 -0.46 20.49 15.35
C HIS A 90 -0.93 20.21 13.91
N PRO A 91 -1.17 21.25 13.09
CA PRO A 91 -1.77 21.09 11.75
C PRO A 91 -0.93 20.26 10.78
N ASP A 92 0.38 20.16 10.99
CA ASP A 92 1.32 19.44 10.13
C ASP A 92 1.50 17.98 10.53
N VAL A 93 0.91 17.54 11.67
CA VAL A 93 1.01 16.14 12.12
C VAL A 93 -0.03 15.28 11.41
N MET A 94 0.43 14.18 10.83
CA MET A 94 -0.44 13.22 10.12
C MET A 94 -1.19 12.32 11.10
N MET A 95 -2.50 12.20 10.90
CA MET A 95 -3.36 11.24 11.60
C MET A 95 -3.74 10.11 10.66
N ILE A 96 -3.36 8.89 11.00
CA ILE A 96 -3.49 7.72 10.12
C ILE A 96 -4.37 6.67 10.80
N ALA A 97 -5.41 6.19 10.12
CA ALA A 97 -6.28 5.13 10.61
C ALA A 97 -5.81 3.76 10.14
N GLU A 98 -5.65 2.82 11.06
CA GLU A 98 -5.71 1.40 10.72
C GLU A 98 -7.17 0.97 10.85
N GLU A 99 -7.83 0.87 9.68
CA GLU A 99 -9.24 0.55 9.59
C GLU A 99 -9.44 -0.50 8.50
N SER A 100 -9.89 -1.68 8.90
CA SER A 100 -9.92 -2.89 8.06
C SER A 100 -11.30 -3.20 7.47
N SER A 101 -12.34 -2.44 7.85
CA SER A 101 -13.69 -2.64 7.31
C SER A 101 -13.91 -1.93 5.98
N SER A 102 -15.09 -2.12 5.40
CA SER A 102 -15.55 -1.40 4.21
C SER A 102 -16.07 0.02 4.50
N ALA A 103 -15.86 0.55 5.72
CA ALA A 103 -16.25 1.89 6.08
C ALA A 103 -15.61 2.93 5.15
N THR A 104 -16.41 3.88 4.74
CA THR A 104 -16.02 5.08 3.98
C THR A 104 -16.05 6.31 4.86
N GLN A 105 -15.57 7.44 4.35
CA GLN A 105 -15.51 8.71 5.08
C GLN A 105 -14.54 8.73 6.27
N ILE A 106 -13.57 7.83 6.28
CA ILE A 106 -12.51 7.82 7.29
C ILE A 106 -11.58 9.04 7.12
N THR A 107 -11.25 9.36 5.86
CA THR A 107 -10.37 10.48 5.52
C THR A 107 -11.11 11.74 5.08
N ASP A 108 -12.42 11.70 4.99
CA ASP A 108 -13.24 12.87 4.74
C ASP A 108 -13.24 13.82 5.96
N THR A 109 -13.48 15.10 5.68
CA THR A 109 -13.60 16.11 6.74
C THR A 109 -14.88 15.93 7.54
N LYS A 110 -14.90 16.44 8.75
CA LYS A 110 -16.08 16.43 9.62
C LYS A 110 -17.30 17.11 9.00
N ASP A 111 -17.09 18.14 8.17
CA ASP A 111 -18.18 18.85 7.48
C ASP A 111 -18.89 17.97 6.46
N SER A 112 -18.24 16.87 6.05
CA SER A 112 -18.79 15.82 5.18
C SER A 112 -19.14 14.56 5.98
N ASP A 113 -19.38 14.65 7.28
CA ASP A 113 -19.59 13.54 8.21
C ASP A 113 -18.44 12.53 8.25
N GLY A 114 -17.21 12.97 7.90
CA GLY A 114 -16.01 12.16 7.99
C GLY A 114 -15.36 12.15 9.36
N LEU A 115 -14.39 11.25 9.55
CA LEU A 115 -13.62 11.16 10.80
C LEU A 115 -12.44 12.13 10.85
N GLY A 116 -11.98 12.65 9.71
CA GLY A 116 -10.92 13.66 9.61
C GLY A 116 -9.51 13.11 9.71
N PHE A 117 -9.28 11.83 9.48
CA PHE A 117 -7.93 11.27 9.31
C PHE A 117 -7.29 11.78 8.02
N ASP A 118 -5.99 11.89 7.98
CA ASP A 118 -5.26 12.23 6.75
C ASP A 118 -5.12 11.04 5.81
N TYR A 119 -4.92 9.84 6.38
CA TYR A 119 -4.77 8.60 5.62
C TYR A 119 -5.44 7.42 6.32
N LYS A 120 -5.84 6.45 5.49
CA LYS A 120 -6.33 5.14 5.91
C LYS A 120 -5.42 4.05 5.32
N TRP A 121 -5.03 3.04 6.10
CA TRP A 121 -4.36 1.86 5.58
C TRP A 121 -5.27 1.11 4.60
N ASN A 122 -4.75 0.77 3.42
CA ASN A 122 -5.45 -0.05 2.45
C ASN A 122 -5.20 -1.53 2.72
N MET A 123 -5.90 -2.08 3.71
CA MET A 123 -5.76 -3.48 4.11
C MET A 123 -6.27 -4.43 3.01
N GLY A 124 -7.29 -4.04 2.25
CA GLY A 124 -7.80 -4.81 1.11
C GLY A 124 -6.73 -5.00 0.04
N TRP A 125 -6.12 -3.91 -0.42
CA TRP A 125 -5.01 -3.96 -1.38
C TRP A 125 -3.85 -4.83 -0.86
N MET A 126 -3.47 -4.66 0.40
CA MET A 126 -2.37 -5.41 1.00
C MET A 126 -2.63 -6.92 0.99
N ASN A 127 -3.82 -7.35 1.43
CA ASN A 127 -4.18 -8.77 1.44
C ASN A 127 -4.24 -9.35 0.03
N ASP A 128 -4.86 -8.64 -0.92
CA ASP A 128 -5.01 -9.08 -2.29
C ASP A 128 -3.65 -9.25 -2.97
N ILE A 129 -2.79 -8.25 -2.87
CA ILE A 129 -1.49 -8.27 -3.57
C ILE A 129 -0.53 -9.31 -2.97
N LEU A 130 -0.51 -9.49 -1.65
CA LEU A 130 0.31 -10.53 -1.03
C LEU A 130 -0.16 -11.93 -1.42
N ARG A 131 -1.46 -12.18 -1.43
CA ARG A 131 -2.03 -13.43 -1.91
C ARG A 131 -1.62 -13.71 -3.36
N PHE A 132 -1.72 -12.71 -4.24
CA PHE A 132 -1.33 -12.85 -5.65
C PHE A 132 0.15 -13.24 -5.82
N TYR A 133 1.06 -12.61 -5.06
CA TYR A 133 2.49 -12.91 -5.18
C TYR A 133 2.91 -14.24 -4.53
N GLU A 134 2.13 -14.76 -3.58
CA GLU A 134 2.33 -16.11 -3.03
C GLU A 134 1.98 -17.20 -4.01
N GLU A 135 1.11 -16.94 -5.00
CA GLU A 135 0.68 -17.91 -5.98
C GLU A 135 1.77 -18.26 -6.99
N ASP A 136 1.75 -19.54 -7.42
CA ASP A 136 2.53 -19.96 -8.59
C ASP A 136 2.07 -19.17 -9.83
N PRO A 137 2.99 -18.53 -10.57
CA PRO A 137 2.66 -17.71 -11.75
C PRO A 137 1.76 -18.36 -12.79
N ILE A 138 1.75 -19.71 -12.88
CA ILE A 138 0.85 -20.43 -13.81
C ILE A 138 -0.64 -20.27 -13.44
N TYR A 139 -0.94 -19.96 -12.18
CA TYR A 139 -2.31 -19.75 -11.69
C TYR A 139 -2.71 -18.28 -11.59
N ARG A 140 -1.77 -17.35 -11.57
CA ARG A 140 -2.01 -15.89 -11.41
C ARG A 140 -3.02 -15.31 -12.40
N LYS A 141 -3.14 -15.91 -13.57
CA LYS A 141 -4.16 -15.49 -14.56
C LYS A 141 -5.60 -15.65 -14.06
N TYR A 142 -5.86 -16.56 -13.13
CA TYR A 142 -7.21 -16.78 -12.59
C TYR A 142 -7.56 -15.84 -11.45
N ASP A 143 -6.55 -15.27 -10.80
CA ASP A 143 -6.65 -14.34 -9.68
C ASP A 143 -6.09 -12.94 -10.03
N PHE A 144 -5.99 -12.62 -11.32
CA PHE A 144 -5.42 -11.34 -11.79
C PHE A 144 -6.22 -10.11 -11.29
N ASN A 145 -7.50 -10.32 -10.97
CA ASN A 145 -8.33 -9.31 -10.32
C ASN A 145 -7.77 -8.85 -8.95
N LEU A 146 -6.99 -9.67 -8.24
CA LEU A 146 -6.35 -9.26 -6.98
C LEU A 146 -5.37 -8.09 -7.17
N VAL A 147 -4.78 -7.97 -8.37
CA VAL A 147 -3.89 -6.85 -8.72
C VAL A 147 -4.67 -5.63 -9.20
N THR A 148 -5.79 -5.84 -9.89
CA THR A 148 -6.49 -4.76 -10.61
C THR A 148 -7.69 -4.18 -9.85
N PHE A 149 -8.28 -4.94 -8.93
CA PHE A 149 -9.51 -4.52 -8.23
C PHE A 149 -9.34 -3.24 -7.42
N SER A 150 -8.16 -3.02 -6.84
CA SER A 150 -7.88 -1.82 -6.03
C SER A 150 -8.07 -0.51 -6.81
N PHE A 151 -7.86 -0.50 -8.12
CA PHE A 151 -8.07 0.69 -8.94
C PHE A 151 -9.53 1.16 -9.00
N MET A 152 -10.49 0.27 -8.71
CA MET A 152 -11.92 0.61 -8.65
C MET A 152 -12.28 1.51 -7.46
N TYR A 153 -11.48 1.47 -6.39
CA TYR A 153 -11.76 2.22 -5.16
C TYR A 153 -10.59 3.08 -4.67
N VAL A 154 -9.50 3.14 -5.43
CA VAL A 154 -8.22 3.76 -5.04
C VAL A 154 -8.32 5.20 -4.52
N PHE A 155 -9.35 5.94 -4.90
CA PHE A 155 -9.58 7.32 -4.47
C PHE A 155 -10.87 7.50 -3.65
N LYS A 156 -11.40 6.40 -3.06
CA LYS A 156 -12.52 6.49 -2.11
C LYS A 156 -12.07 7.04 -0.76
N GLU A 157 -10.81 6.85 -0.43
CA GLU A 157 -10.12 7.36 0.74
C GLU A 157 -8.71 7.83 0.34
N ASN A 158 -8.06 8.59 1.18
CA ASN A 158 -6.62 8.84 1.04
C ASN A 158 -5.86 7.63 1.56
N TYR A 159 -5.48 6.72 0.68
CA TYR A 159 -4.89 5.46 1.11
C TYR A 159 -3.38 5.54 1.34
N LEU A 160 -2.94 4.77 2.35
CA LEU A 160 -1.57 4.33 2.55
C LEU A 160 -1.50 2.83 2.29
N LEU A 161 -0.55 2.38 1.50
CA LEU A 161 -0.34 0.99 1.08
C LEU A 161 0.61 0.31 2.06
N PRO A 162 0.11 -0.46 3.06
CA PRO A 162 0.96 -0.98 4.11
C PRO A 162 1.57 -2.33 3.74
N PHE A 163 2.88 -2.47 3.97
CA PHE A 163 3.52 -3.73 4.34
C PHE A 163 4.07 -3.52 5.73
N SER A 164 3.25 -3.78 6.74
CA SER A 164 3.54 -3.48 8.13
C SER A 164 4.18 -4.65 8.88
N HIS A 165 4.36 -4.49 10.20
CA HIS A 165 4.82 -5.57 11.08
C HIS A 165 3.83 -6.74 11.10
N ASP A 166 2.52 -6.49 10.98
CA ASP A 166 1.48 -7.51 11.06
C ASP A 166 1.58 -8.55 9.94
N GLU A 167 2.12 -8.18 8.79
CA GLU A 167 2.31 -9.11 7.66
C GLU A 167 3.51 -10.02 7.82
N VAL A 168 4.41 -9.74 8.77
CA VAL A 168 5.70 -10.44 8.90
C VAL A 168 5.95 -11.05 10.28
N VAL A 169 4.87 -11.31 11.05
CA VAL A 169 4.92 -11.89 12.39
C VAL A 169 3.99 -13.10 12.53
N HIS A 170 4.13 -13.84 13.61
CA HIS A 170 3.19 -14.87 14.09
C HIS A 170 2.86 -15.96 13.08
N GLY A 171 3.86 -16.47 12.37
CA GLY A 171 3.69 -17.57 11.39
C GLY A 171 3.19 -17.11 10.02
N LYS A 172 3.17 -15.79 9.77
CA LYS A 172 2.74 -15.23 8.48
C LYS A 172 3.84 -15.20 7.41
N LYS A 173 5.05 -15.66 7.71
CA LYS A 173 6.27 -15.58 6.88
C LYS A 173 6.84 -14.16 6.75
N SER A 174 8.15 -14.05 6.44
CA SER A 174 8.74 -12.77 6.03
C SER A 174 8.25 -12.38 4.62
N MET A 175 8.45 -11.11 4.22
CA MET A 175 8.12 -10.67 2.86
C MET A 175 8.83 -11.53 1.79
N MET A 176 10.09 -11.90 2.06
CA MET A 176 10.87 -12.79 1.20
C MET A 176 10.19 -14.16 1.01
N HIS A 177 9.74 -14.78 2.09
CA HIS A 177 9.13 -16.11 2.06
C HIS A 177 7.68 -16.13 1.57
N LYS A 178 7.06 -14.97 1.41
CA LYS A 178 5.76 -14.86 0.72
C LYS A 178 5.90 -14.92 -0.80
N MET A 179 7.08 -14.63 -1.33
CA MET A 179 7.29 -14.65 -2.77
C MET A 179 7.44 -16.10 -3.28
N TRP A 180 6.87 -16.34 -4.45
CA TRP A 180 6.92 -17.65 -5.11
C TRP A 180 8.34 -18.02 -5.56
N GLY A 181 8.61 -19.33 -5.61
CA GLY A 181 9.73 -19.94 -6.31
C GLY A 181 10.98 -20.13 -5.47
N ASP A 182 12.10 -20.30 -6.16
CA ASP A 182 13.42 -20.38 -5.57
C ASP A 182 13.92 -19.00 -5.12
N ARG A 183 15.10 -18.97 -4.51
CA ARG A 183 15.68 -17.75 -3.99
C ARG A 183 15.78 -16.60 -5.01
N TYR A 184 16.16 -16.92 -6.26
CA TYR A 184 16.21 -15.92 -7.32
C TYR A 184 14.83 -15.32 -7.60
N ASN A 185 13.84 -16.18 -7.81
CA ASN A 185 12.46 -15.77 -8.07
C ASN A 185 11.84 -15.02 -6.89
N GLN A 186 12.19 -15.37 -5.66
CA GLN A 186 11.74 -14.65 -4.47
C GLN A 186 12.25 -13.19 -4.46
N PHE A 187 13.54 -12.97 -4.77
CA PHE A 187 14.06 -11.60 -4.90
C PHE A 187 13.47 -10.86 -6.10
N ALA A 188 13.28 -11.53 -7.24
CA ALA A 188 12.62 -10.95 -8.40
C ALA A 188 11.17 -10.53 -8.07
N GLY A 189 10.43 -11.40 -7.37
CA GLY A 189 9.09 -11.10 -6.87
C GLY A 189 9.06 -9.89 -5.93
N LEU A 190 10.02 -9.77 -5.00
CA LEU A 190 10.12 -8.59 -4.12
C LEU A 190 10.41 -7.31 -4.90
N ARG A 191 11.34 -7.33 -5.84
CA ARG A 191 11.64 -6.15 -6.67
C ARG A 191 10.41 -5.72 -7.48
N ASN A 192 9.70 -6.68 -8.06
CA ASN A 192 8.48 -6.42 -8.81
C ASN A 192 7.37 -5.87 -7.91
N LEU A 193 7.10 -6.49 -6.76
CA LEU A 193 6.11 -6.08 -5.77
C LEU A 193 6.38 -4.66 -5.23
N TYR A 194 7.61 -4.35 -4.84
CA TYR A 194 7.93 -3.04 -4.29
C TYR A 194 7.87 -1.95 -5.36
N THR A 195 8.25 -2.26 -6.61
CA THR A 195 8.05 -1.33 -7.74
C THR A 195 6.56 -1.10 -7.99
N TYR A 196 5.75 -2.16 -7.95
CA TYR A 196 4.29 -2.03 -8.06
C TYR A 196 3.71 -1.15 -6.93
N GLN A 197 4.11 -1.39 -5.67
CA GLN A 197 3.70 -0.54 -4.55
C GLN A 197 4.04 0.94 -4.80
N ILE A 198 5.27 1.22 -5.26
CA ILE A 198 5.72 2.60 -5.52
C ILE A 198 4.93 3.26 -6.65
N CYS A 199 4.61 2.53 -7.72
CA CYS A 199 3.87 3.05 -8.85
C CYS A 199 2.36 3.13 -8.64
N HIS A 200 1.77 2.31 -7.76
CA HIS A 200 0.35 2.36 -7.43
C HIS A 200 0.00 3.66 -6.69
N PRO A 201 -1.16 4.32 -6.96
CA PRO A 201 -1.57 5.49 -6.18
C PRO A 201 -1.68 5.22 -4.68
N GLY A 202 -1.42 6.22 -3.86
CA GLY A 202 -1.43 6.16 -2.39
C GLY A 202 -0.03 6.29 -1.78
N LYS A 203 0.06 6.52 -0.46
CA LYS A 203 1.33 6.59 0.28
C LYS A 203 1.87 5.20 0.58
N LYS A 204 3.15 5.10 0.93
CA LYS A 204 3.89 3.83 1.01
C LYS A 204 4.35 3.55 2.43
N LEU A 205 4.21 2.31 2.87
CA LEU A 205 4.77 1.82 4.12
C LEU A 205 5.48 0.49 3.86
N LEU A 206 6.74 0.42 4.23
CA LEU A 206 7.52 -0.82 4.24
C LEU A 206 8.15 -0.99 5.62
N PHE A 207 7.84 -2.09 6.31
CA PHE A 207 8.35 -2.36 7.63
C PHE A 207 9.82 -2.76 7.60
N MET A 208 10.56 -2.35 8.64
CA MET A 208 12.01 -2.58 8.78
C MET A 208 12.41 -4.05 8.59
N GLY A 209 13.53 -4.28 7.92
CA GLY A 209 14.04 -5.60 7.56
C GLY A 209 13.53 -6.08 6.19
N SER A 210 12.36 -5.63 5.76
CA SER A 210 11.80 -5.98 4.45
C SER A 210 12.58 -5.35 3.30
N GLU A 211 13.22 -4.19 3.53
CA GLU A 211 13.98 -3.45 2.52
C GLU A 211 15.23 -4.17 2.02
N TYR A 212 15.71 -5.15 2.78
CA TYR A 212 16.83 -6.01 2.32
C TYR A 212 16.43 -7.48 2.18
N GLY A 213 15.12 -7.80 2.28
CA GLY A 213 14.63 -9.15 2.15
C GLY A 213 15.07 -10.06 3.32
N GLN A 214 14.88 -9.60 4.56
CA GLN A 214 15.13 -10.39 5.76
C GLN A 214 14.48 -11.78 5.64
N PHE A 215 15.22 -12.83 6.03
CA PHE A 215 14.74 -14.20 5.90
C PHE A 215 13.69 -14.59 6.92
N LEU A 216 13.98 -14.35 8.20
CA LEU A 216 13.05 -14.72 9.26
C LEU A 216 11.95 -13.67 9.43
N GLU A 217 10.85 -14.11 9.99
CA GLU A 217 9.82 -13.20 10.49
C GLU A 217 10.41 -12.24 11.51
N TRP A 218 9.84 -11.05 11.57
CA TRP A 218 10.23 -10.08 12.58
C TRP A 218 9.85 -10.58 13.99
N LYS A 219 10.76 -10.36 14.94
CA LYS A 219 10.58 -10.67 16.35
C LYS A 219 10.86 -9.43 17.17
N SER A 220 9.90 -9.04 18.01
CA SER A 220 9.99 -7.84 18.84
C SER A 220 11.14 -7.88 19.86
N GLU A 221 11.55 -9.08 20.27
CA GLU A 221 12.54 -9.31 21.32
C GLU A 221 13.97 -9.53 20.79
N GLU A 222 14.11 -9.56 19.46
CA GLU A 222 15.39 -9.77 18.80
C GLU A 222 15.74 -8.60 17.87
N GLN A 223 17.04 -8.40 17.64
CA GLN A 223 17.46 -7.47 16.58
C GLN A 223 17.13 -8.04 15.20
N LEU A 224 17.09 -7.15 14.19
CA LEU A 224 16.97 -7.56 12.79
C LEU A 224 18.16 -8.46 12.39
N GLU A 225 17.96 -9.33 11.41
CA GLU A 225 18.98 -10.25 10.92
C GLU A 225 20.02 -9.52 10.05
N TRP A 226 20.78 -8.60 10.64
CA TRP A 226 21.80 -7.82 9.91
C TRP A 226 22.85 -8.67 9.19
N SER A 227 23.09 -9.91 9.66
CA SER A 227 23.99 -10.87 9.00
C SER A 227 23.48 -11.27 7.60
N ASN A 228 22.20 -11.14 7.30
CA ASN A 228 21.70 -11.37 5.93
C ASN A 228 22.38 -10.45 4.91
N LEU A 229 22.83 -9.26 5.32
CA LEU A 229 23.54 -8.32 4.43
C LEU A 229 24.94 -8.79 3.98
N GLU A 230 25.49 -9.84 4.58
CA GLU A 230 26.70 -10.52 4.11
C GLU A 230 26.42 -11.30 2.82
N ASP A 231 25.16 -11.67 2.56
CA ASP A 231 24.74 -12.27 1.31
C ASP A 231 24.61 -11.20 0.22
N PRO A 232 25.24 -11.39 -0.95
CA PRO A 232 25.22 -10.41 -2.03
C PRO A 232 23.80 -10.08 -2.53
N MET A 233 22.86 -11.02 -2.50
CA MET A 233 21.47 -10.76 -2.97
C MET A 233 20.71 -9.87 -2.01
N ASN A 234 20.86 -10.05 -0.69
CA ASN A 234 20.27 -9.17 0.30
C ASN A 234 20.88 -7.77 0.25
N ALA A 235 22.22 -7.68 0.08
CA ALA A 235 22.89 -6.39 -0.10
C ALA A 235 22.39 -5.65 -1.36
N LYS A 236 22.22 -6.36 -2.47
CA LYS A 236 21.62 -5.83 -3.70
C LYS A 236 20.17 -5.43 -3.53
N MET A 237 19.37 -6.19 -2.78
CA MET A 237 17.98 -5.84 -2.48
C MET A 237 17.88 -4.55 -1.67
N LYS A 238 18.74 -4.37 -0.66
CA LYS A 238 18.84 -3.10 0.09
C LYS A 238 19.18 -1.94 -0.83
N TYR A 239 20.15 -2.14 -1.72
CA TYR A 239 20.52 -1.12 -2.72
C TYR A 239 19.35 -0.81 -3.63
N PHE A 240 18.67 -1.82 -4.17
CA PHE A 240 17.47 -1.68 -5.00
C PHE A 240 16.40 -0.82 -4.29
N THR A 241 16.06 -1.15 -3.04
CA THR A 241 15.04 -0.41 -2.27
C THR A 241 15.46 1.03 -2.02
N SER A 242 16.76 1.28 -1.78
CA SER A 242 17.29 2.64 -1.65
C SER A 242 17.12 3.45 -2.96
N GLN A 243 17.47 2.86 -4.10
CA GLN A 243 17.33 3.49 -5.41
C GLN A 243 15.83 3.68 -5.78
N LEU A 244 14.98 2.71 -5.45
CA LEU A 244 13.55 2.80 -5.67
C LEU A 244 12.90 3.94 -4.86
N ASN A 245 13.33 4.15 -3.62
CA ASN A 245 12.88 5.28 -2.81
C ASN A 245 13.37 6.62 -3.38
N GLN A 246 14.58 6.66 -3.94
CA GLN A 246 15.05 7.86 -4.62
C GLN A 246 14.27 8.11 -5.92
N PHE A 247 14.03 7.07 -6.71
CA PHE A 247 13.20 7.11 -7.91
C PHE A 247 11.80 7.68 -7.61
N TYR A 248 11.14 7.22 -6.53
CA TYR A 248 9.85 7.75 -6.10
C TYR A 248 9.90 9.26 -5.82
N LYS A 249 10.94 9.73 -5.15
CA LYS A 249 11.10 11.16 -4.81
C LYS A 249 11.34 12.01 -6.05
N ASP A 250 12.11 11.51 -7.01
CA ASP A 250 12.51 12.24 -8.20
C ASP A 250 11.40 12.31 -9.27
N HIS A 251 10.48 11.34 -9.29
CA HIS A 251 9.38 11.29 -10.25
C HIS A 251 8.07 11.79 -9.64
N ARG A 252 7.81 13.07 -9.82
CA ARG A 252 6.65 13.76 -9.21
C ARG A 252 5.30 13.16 -9.59
N CYS A 253 5.17 12.62 -10.81
CA CYS A 253 3.97 11.92 -11.26
C CYS A 253 3.56 10.74 -10.35
N LEU A 254 4.46 10.20 -9.54
CA LEU A 254 4.16 9.11 -8.60
C LEU A 254 3.47 9.57 -7.32
N TRP A 255 3.52 10.88 -6.99
CA TRP A 255 3.00 11.38 -5.72
C TRP A 255 2.31 12.75 -5.76
N GLU A 256 2.42 13.51 -6.86
CA GLU A 256 1.89 14.88 -6.91
C GLU A 256 0.37 14.94 -7.08
N ILE A 257 -0.21 13.99 -7.84
CA ILE A 257 -1.65 13.80 -8.00
C ILE A 257 -1.98 12.36 -7.56
N ASP A 258 -2.09 12.19 -6.24
CA ASP A 258 -2.15 10.87 -5.60
C ASP A 258 -3.52 10.58 -4.94
N THR A 259 -4.46 11.50 -5.08
CA THR A 259 -5.81 11.43 -4.49
C THR A 259 -6.93 11.67 -5.50
N SER A 260 -6.62 11.61 -6.81
CA SER A 260 -7.58 11.84 -7.88
C SER A 260 -7.30 10.94 -9.07
N TYR A 261 -8.35 10.57 -9.80
CA TYR A 261 -8.22 9.86 -11.09
C TYR A 261 -7.46 10.64 -12.16
N ASP A 262 -7.26 11.96 -11.99
CA ASP A 262 -6.39 12.74 -12.90
C ASP A 262 -4.91 12.29 -12.83
N GLY A 263 -4.51 11.64 -11.76
CA GLY A 263 -3.14 11.15 -11.53
C GLY A 263 -2.85 9.76 -12.11
N ILE A 264 -3.84 9.11 -12.72
CA ILE A 264 -3.67 7.77 -13.31
C ILE A 264 -4.52 7.57 -14.55
N GLU A 265 -3.99 6.80 -15.50
CA GLU A 265 -4.74 6.29 -16.66
C GLU A 265 -4.41 4.82 -16.86
N ILE A 266 -5.43 3.96 -16.88
CA ILE A 266 -5.22 2.53 -17.11
C ILE A 266 -5.10 2.27 -18.60
N ILE A 267 -3.97 1.69 -19.02
CA ILE A 267 -3.74 1.26 -20.39
C ILE A 267 -4.36 -0.12 -20.62
N ASP A 268 -3.97 -1.09 -19.81
CA ASP A 268 -4.49 -2.45 -19.89
C ASP A 268 -4.49 -3.13 -18.51
N ALA A 269 -5.67 -3.43 -18.00
CA ALA A 269 -5.90 -4.17 -16.78
C ALA A 269 -6.53 -5.57 -17.04
N ASP A 270 -6.68 -5.95 -18.32
CA ASP A 270 -7.39 -7.15 -18.74
C ASP A 270 -6.47 -8.24 -19.33
N ASN A 271 -5.15 -8.01 -19.35
CA ASN A 271 -4.17 -8.96 -19.89
C ASN A 271 -3.81 -10.05 -18.86
N GLN A 272 -4.84 -10.72 -18.37
CA GLN A 272 -4.70 -11.81 -17.38
C GLN A 272 -3.95 -13.03 -17.94
N ASP A 273 -4.11 -13.36 -19.22
CA ASP A 273 -3.46 -14.52 -19.82
C ASP A 273 -1.94 -14.42 -19.81
N GLN A 274 -1.42 -13.22 -19.86
CA GLN A 274 0.01 -12.94 -19.76
C GLN A 274 0.44 -12.48 -18.37
N SER A 275 -0.52 -12.21 -17.47
CA SER A 275 -0.29 -11.57 -16.17
C SER A 275 0.50 -10.26 -16.29
N VAL A 276 0.08 -9.41 -17.22
CA VAL A 276 0.68 -8.09 -17.48
C VAL A 276 -0.32 -6.99 -17.21
N LEU A 277 0.08 -6.04 -16.39
CA LEU A 277 -0.67 -4.82 -16.08
C LEU A 277 0.06 -3.61 -16.65
N SER A 278 -0.65 -2.68 -17.26
CA SER A 278 -0.07 -1.41 -17.69
C SER A 278 -0.97 -0.21 -17.40
N PHE A 279 -0.36 0.87 -16.93
CA PHE A 279 -1.01 2.13 -16.63
C PHE A 279 -0.03 3.30 -16.72
N ILE A 280 -0.55 4.51 -16.76
CA ILE A 280 0.22 5.75 -16.74
C ILE A 280 0.00 6.45 -15.40
N ARG A 281 1.07 6.85 -14.73
CA ARG A 281 1.03 7.83 -13.65
C ARG A 281 1.24 9.22 -14.24
N LYS A 282 0.38 10.16 -13.81
CA LYS A 282 0.38 11.53 -14.32
C LYS A 282 0.66 12.51 -13.19
N GLY A 283 1.57 13.42 -13.44
CA GLY A 283 1.84 14.57 -12.61
C GLY A 283 1.26 15.85 -13.22
N LYS A 284 1.61 16.99 -12.63
CA LYS A 284 1.30 18.30 -13.21
C LYS A 284 2.27 18.59 -14.36
N LYS A 285 1.87 19.48 -15.27
CA LYS A 285 2.73 19.98 -16.40
C LYS A 285 3.23 18.88 -17.34
N ASP A 286 2.34 17.98 -17.72
CA ASP A 286 2.62 16.89 -18.67
C ASP A 286 3.70 15.89 -18.20
N ASP A 287 4.04 15.87 -16.91
CA ASP A 287 4.90 14.86 -16.32
C ASP A 287 4.14 13.52 -16.25
N MET A 288 4.69 12.48 -16.87
CA MET A 288 4.07 11.16 -16.90
C MET A 288 5.09 10.04 -16.90
N LEU A 289 4.69 8.92 -16.32
CA LEU A 289 5.45 7.67 -16.29
C LEU A 289 4.55 6.51 -16.74
N VAL A 290 4.96 5.81 -17.78
CA VAL A 290 4.31 4.59 -18.26
C VAL A 290 4.83 3.42 -17.43
N CYS A 291 3.95 2.76 -16.71
CA CYS A 291 4.25 1.63 -15.85
C CYS A 291 3.74 0.34 -16.51
N VAL A 292 4.64 -0.62 -16.73
CA VAL A 292 4.31 -1.93 -17.29
C VAL A 292 4.87 -3.02 -16.39
N PHE A 293 4.00 -3.86 -15.83
CA PHE A 293 4.34 -4.92 -14.89
C PHE A 293 4.12 -6.28 -15.52
N ASN A 294 5.20 -7.00 -15.77
CA ASN A 294 5.14 -8.42 -16.07
C ASN A 294 5.22 -9.19 -14.75
N MET A 295 4.15 -9.85 -14.38
CA MET A 295 4.05 -10.60 -13.12
C MET A 295 4.24 -12.10 -13.32
N ALA A 296 4.89 -12.47 -14.43
CA ALA A 296 5.24 -13.84 -14.78
C ALA A 296 6.75 -13.97 -15.05
N PRO A 297 7.38 -15.11 -14.74
CA PRO A 297 8.81 -15.35 -14.97
C PRO A 297 9.10 -15.70 -16.44
N VAL A 298 8.56 -14.92 -17.36
CA VAL A 298 8.67 -15.12 -18.81
C VAL A 298 8.92 -13.80 -19.51
N GLU A 299 10.08 -13.66 -20.16
CA GLU A 299 10.37 -12.51 -21.04
C GLU A 299 9.37 -12.45 -22.20
N ARG A 300 8.95 -11.25 -22.58
CA ARG A 300 8.04 -11.02 -23.70
C ARG A 300 8.69 -10.12 -24.73
N LYS A 301 9.09 -10.75 -25.84
CA LYS A 301 9.62 -10.01 -27.01
C LYS A 301 8.48 -9.38 -27.78
N ASP A 302 8.78 -8.24 -28.41
CA ASP A 302 7.84 -7.50 -29.24
C ASP A 302 6.50 -7.21 -28.52
N PHE A 303 6.57 -6.95 -27.21
CA PHE A 303 5.39 -6.60 -26.43
C PHE A 303 4.92 -5.19 -26.80
N THR A 304 3.64 -5.08 -27.16
CA THR A 304 3.06 -3.83 -27.67
C THR A 304 1.98 -3.32 -26.72
N ILE A 305 2.04 -2.01 -26.43
CA ILE A 305 1.00 -1.27 -25.70
C ILE A 305 0.55 -0.06 -26.50
N GLY A 306 -0.67 0.42 -26.23
CA GLY A 306 -1.16 1.69 -26.73
C GLY A 306 -0.75 2.84 -25.82
N LEU A 307 -0.54 4.03 -26.41
CA LEU A 307 -0.17 5.25 -25.69
C LEU A 307 -0.95 6.46 -26.18
N PRO A 308 -1.27 7.43 -25.29
CA PRO A 308 -2.04 8.62 -25.67
C PRO A 308 -1.21 9.67 -26.44
N VAL A 309 0.12 9.62 -26.34
CA VAL A 309 1.01 10.67 -26.87
C VAL A 309 2.09 10.04 -27.75
N ALA A 310 2.23 10.58 -28.96
CA ALA A 310 3.33 10.23 -29.85
C ALA A 310 4.66 10.79 -29.32
N GLY A 311 5.74 10.02 -29.41
CA GLY A 311 7.06 10.50 -28.98
C GLY A 311 8.10 9.41 -28.82
N ILE A 312 9.21 9.81 -28.24
CA ILE A 312 10.29 8.91 -27.84
C ILE A 312 10.12 8.62 -26.36
N TYR A 313 10.07 7.34 -26.00
CA TYR A 313 9.99 6.86 -24.64
C TYR A 313 11.30 6.19 -24.24
N GLU A 314 11.78 6.52 -23.06
CA GLU A 314 13.01 6.00 -22.49
C GLU A 314 12.70 5.13 -21.28
N GLU A 315 13.31 3.94 -21.20
CA GLU A 315 13.24 3.09 -20.02
C GLU A 315 14.05 3.73 -18.88
N VAL A 316 13.39 4.13 -17.82
CA VAL A 316 14.01 4.78 -16.66
C VAL A 316 14.11 3.88 -15.43
N TRP A 317 13.42 2.73 -15.45
CA TRP A 317 13.45 1.73 -14.39
C TRP A 317 13.21 0.33 -14.95
N ASN A 318 14.02 -0.63 -14.50
CA ASN A 318 13.88 -2.04 -14.86
C ASN A 318 14.25 -2.90 -13.65
N THR A 319 13.32 -3.74 -13.17
CA THR A 319 13.48 -4.58 -11.98
C THR A 319 14.48 -5.72 -12.13
N GLU A 320 14.86 -6.06 -13.37
CA GLU A 320 15.71 -7.21 -13.68
C GLU A 320 17.17 -6.86 -14.03
N LEU A 321 17.63 -5.65 -13.71
CA LEU A 321 19.03 -5.28 -13.92
C LEU A 321 19.99 -6.07 -13.03
N GLU A 322 21.18 -6.40 -13.59
CA GLU A 322 22.24 -7.13 -12.87
C GLU A 322 22.74 -6.40 -11.61
N GLU A 323 22.66 -5.08 -11.58
CA GLU A 323 23.12 -4.28 -10.45
C GLU A 323 22.36 -4.59 -9.16
N TRP A 324 21.08 -4.96 -9.24
CA TRP A 324 20.27 -5.44 -8.09
C TRP A 324 19.90 -6.91 -8.14
N GLY A 325 20.66 -7.70 -8.91
CA GLY A 325 20.58 -9.15 -8.87
C GLY A 325 19.67 -9.79 -9.90
N GLY A 326 19.20 -9.03 -10.87
CA GLY A 326 18.52 -9.56 -12.06
C GLY A 326 19.52 -10.09 -13.10
N VAL A 327 19.03 -10.39 -14.27
CA VAL A 327 19.80 -10.96 -15.39
C VAL A 327 19.97 -10.01 -16.58
N TRP A 328 19.34 -8.84 -16.53
CA TRP A 328 19.36 -7.85 -17.61
C TRP A 328 20.60 -6.94 -17.51
N LYS A 329 21.35 -6.84 -18.60
CA LYS A 329 22.67 -6.16 -18.59
C LYS A 329 22.62 -4.70 -18.96
N GLU A 330 21.63 -4.32 -19.75
CA GLU A 330 21.58 -3.01 -20.35
C GLU A 330 20.39 -2.21 -19.86
N HIS A 331 20.64 -1.00 -19.44
CA HIS A 331 19.65 0.04 -19.24
C HIS A 331 19.22 0.65 -20.56
N ASN A 332 18.01 1.19 -20.57
CA ASN A 332 17.57 2.21 -21.49
C ASN A 332 17.27 1.71 -22.90
N GLN A 333 16.23 0.91 -23.00
CA GLN A 333 15.52 0.86 -24.27
C GLN A 333 14.95 2.27 -24.52
N THR A 334 15.37 2.86 -25.65
CA THR A 334 14.74 4.08 -26.15
C THR A 334 13.90 3.69 -27.34
N VAL A 335 12.61 3.90 -27.27
CA VAL A 335 11.65 3.43 -28.28
C VAL A 335 10.80 4.59 -28.77
N GLN A 336 10.69 4.70 -30.10
CA GLN A 336 9.79 5.64 -30.76
C GLN A 336 8.41 5.02 -30.95
N THR A 337 7.36 5.76 -30.61
CA THR A 337 5.99 5.33 -30.93
C THR A 337 5.77 5.25 -32.44
N GLN A 338 4.87 4.39 -32.84
CA GLN A 338 4.39 4.24 -34.20
C GLN A 338 2.90 4.52 -34.29
N GLU A 339 2.45 5.10 -35.39
CA GLU A 339 1.03 5.21 -35.66
C GLU A 339 0.42 3.80 -35.81
N GLY A 340 -0.64 3.53 -35.07
CA GLY A 340 -1.31 2.24 -35.07
C GLY A 340 -2.41 2.19 -34.01
N LEU A 341 -3.52 1.56 -34.34
CA LEU A 341 -4.64 1.40 -33.43
C LEU A 341 -4.37 0.24 -32.45
N TRP A 342 -4.38 0.54 -31.16
CA TRP A 342 -4.33 -0.45 -30.09
C TRP A 342 -5.37 -0.09 -29.02
N LYS A 343 -6.43 -0.87 -28.88
CA LYS A 343 -7.63 -0.50 -28.11
C LYS A 343 -8.11 0.89 -28.52
N ASP A 344 -8.16 1.85 -27.63
CA ASP A 344 -8.60 3.23 -27.85
C ASP A 344 -7.44 4.20 -28.16
N TYR A 345 -6.23 3.70 -28.34
CA TYR A 345 -5.03 4.51 -28.62
C TYR A 345 -4.60 4.46 -30.08
N GLU A 346 -4.22 5.61 -30.63
CA GLU A 346 -3.73 5.76 -32.01
C GLU A 346 -2.20 5.68 -32.14
N GLN A 347 -1.51 5.55 -30.99
CA GLN A 347 -0.06 5.38 -30.94
C GLN A 347 0.26 4.05 -30.26
N THR A 348 1.27 3.35 -30.77
CA THR A 348 1.76 2.10 -30.21
C THR A 348 3.23 2.17 -29.85
N LEU A 349 3.62 1.49 -28.78
CA LEU A 349 5.00 1.30 -28.37
C LEU A 349 5.29 -0.20 -28.30
N THR A 350 6.33 -0.66 -29.02
CA THR A 350 6.74 -2.07 -29.00
C THR A 350 8.15 -2.18 -28.44
N PHE A 351 8.33 -3.03 -27.45
CA PHE A 351 9.60 -3.21 -26.74
C PHE A 351 9.73 -4.63 -26.19
N THR A 352 10.90 -5.00 -25.67
CA THR A 352 11.07 -6.25 -24.94
C THR A 352 10.77 -6.00 -23.46
N LEU A 353 9.76 -6.72 -22.93
CA LEU A 353 9.38 -6.67 -21.53
C LEU A 353 10.09 -7.79 -20.77
N PRO A 354 10.98 -7.47 -19.81
CA PRO A 354 11.68 -8.48 -19.02
C PRO A 354 10.72 -9.42 -18.28
N ALA A 355 11.23 -10.59 -17.87
CA ALA A 355 10.54 -11.44 -16.89
C ALA A 355 10.38 -10.71 -15.55
N MET A 356 9.52 -11.29 -14.69
CA MET A 356 9.39 -10.83 -13.29
C MET A 356 10.69 -11.07 -12.57
#